data_b5ba9ce084099886c8c918b665257b42
#
_entry.id   b5ba9ce084099886c8c918b665257b42
#
_cell.length_a   1.000
_cell.length_b   1.000
_cell.length_c   1.000
_cell.angle_alpha   90.00
_cell.angle_beta   90.00
_cell.angle_gamma   90.00
#
_symmetry.space_group_name_H-M   'P 1'
#
loop_
_entity.id
_entity.type
_entity.pdbx_description
1 polymer ?
#
loop_
_entity_poly.entity_id
_entity_poly.type
_entity_poly.pdbx_seq_one_letter_code
_entity_poly.pdbx_strand_id
1 'polypeptide(L)'
;IKFYHLNNNSKIQLSKLEIIVEELENYKKQNGLIDFPDMLDKFIESGEAPSLRVIFIDEAQDLSLVQWRLVKKIEEKAQDSYISGDDDQAIYRWNGAHVSTFINLEGERTVLDQSQRVPQKPFALANKIIKKVRNRVEKKWLPKKEEGSVRYCNNLHEVDFSHGRWLVLAQANYMLAGIGNILDEKELYWQRRHAVPRVKNIYEIIQKWNDLKKGVPLHYNDIKKIAAKMTKDNWDPKLFKTIIKDGFYDIDTLKEKYGLKTEAEWDEALDEVGDEDIYKIKKLIKSGENLDKNPRISISTIHGVKGNERENVVVITDL
;
A
#
# COMPACT_ATOMS: atom_id res chain seq x y z
N ILE A 1 -25.91 8.05 -1.66
CA ILE A 1 -27.00 8.30 -2.65
C ILE A 1 -26.40 8.87 -3.94
N LYS A 2 -25.57 9.92 -3.88
CA LYS A 2 -24.92 10.51 -5.06
C LYS A 2 -24.07 9.51 -5.86
N PHE A 3 -23.42 8.58 -5.19
CA PHE A 3 -22.66 7.48 -5.81
C PHE A 3 -23.54 6.45 -6.51
N TYR A 4 -24.75 6.20 -5.98
CA TYR A 4 -25.74 5.33 -6.60
C TYR A 4 -26.17 5.84 -7.98
N HIS A 5 -26.35 7.15 -8.14
CA HIS A 5 -26.73 7.75 -9.43
C HIS A 5 -25.63 7.70 -10.49
N LEU A 6 -24.35 7.54 -10.09
CA LEU A 6 -23.21 7.41 -11.00
C LEU A 6 -23.01 5.98 -11.52
N ASN A 7 -23.54 4.98 -10.79
CA ASN A 7 -23.40 3.55 -11.10
C ASN A 7 -24.77 2.87 -11.28
N ASN A 8 -25.38 3.03 -12.44
CA ASN A 8 -26.69 2.43 -12.77
C ASN A 8 -26.77 0.88 -12.70
N ASN A 9 -25.69 0.19 -12.31
CA ASN A 9 -25.61 -1.26 -12.21
C ASN A 9 -25.73 -1.81 -10.78
N SER A 10 -26.13 -1.01 -9.79
CA SER A 10 -26.31 -1.53 -8.44
C SER A 10 -27.59 -2.38 -8.34
N LYS A 11 -27.47 -3.58 -7.79
CA LYS A 11 -28.60 -4.48 -7.48
C LYS A 11 -29.49 -3.99 -6.33
N ILE A 12 -29.12 -2.87 -5.68
CA ILE A 12 -29.83 -2.30 -4.53
C ILE A 12 -30.76 -1.19 -5.04
N GLN A 13 -32.03 -1.24 -4.72
CA GLN A 13 -32.98 -0.17 -5.01
C GLN A 13 -32.65 1.10 -4.21
N LEU A 14 -32.79 2.29 -4.83
CA LEU A 14 -32.49 3.56 -4.19
C LEU A 14 -33.22 3.74 -2.86
N SER A 15 -34.52 3.38 -2.81
CA SER A 15 -35.33 3.44 -1.59
C SER A 15 -34.77 2.61 -0.44
N LYS A 16 -34.19 1.44 -0.72
CA LYS A 16 -33.52 0.63 0.32
C LYS A 16 -32.24 1.28 0.82
N LEU A 17 -31.51 1.94 -0.07
CA LEU A 17 -30.30 2.66 0.31
C LEU A 17 -30.65 3.87 1.19
N GLU A 18 -31.72 4.60 0.89
CA GLU A 18 -32.21 5.71 1.70
C GLU A 18 -32.58 5.27 3.12
N ILE A 19 -33.32 4.15 3.25
CA ILE A 19 -33.66 3.57 4.55
C ILE A 19 -32.39 3.19 5.34
N ILE A 20 -31.41 2.55 4.69
CA ILE A 20 -30.15 2.15 5.36
C ILE A 20 -29.40 3.40 5.87
N VAL A 21 -29.35 4.46 5.09
CA VAL A 21 -28.69 5.71 5.49
C VAL A 21 -29.42 6.34 6.67
N GLU A 22 -30.75 6.40 6.65
CA GLU A 22 -31.57 6.94 7.73
C GLU A 22 -31.40 6.14 9.03
N GLU A 23 -31.43 4.80 8.95
CA GLU A 23 -31.22 3.93 10.10
C GLU A 23 -29.79 4.04 10.66
N LEU A 24 -28.78 4.21 9.81
CA LEU A 24 -27.42 4.46 10.25
C LEU A 24 -27.31 5.78 11.02
N GLU A 25 -27.91 6.85 10.52
CA GLU A 25 -27.92 8.14 11.20
C GLU A 25 -28.66 8.08 12.54
N ASN A 26 -29.80 7.37 12.59
CA ASN A 26 -30.53 7.13 13.83
C ASN A 26 -29.70 6.33 14.84
N TYR A 27 -29.02 5.27 14.39
CA TYR A 27 -28.13 4.47 15.21
C TYR A 27 -26.98 5.31 15.78
N LYS A 28 -26.33 6.12 14.97
CA LYS A 28 -25.26 7.03 15.41
C LYS A 28 -25.77 7.99 16.49
N LYS A 29 -26.92 8.63 16.28
CA LYS A 29 -27.54 9.56 17.26
C LYS A 29 -27.86 8.88 18.58
N GLN A 30 -28.50 7.70 18.55
CA GLN A 30 -28.89 6.95 19.75
C GLN A 30 -27.69 6.49 20.58
N ASN A 31 -26.57 6.18 19.94
CA ASN A 31 -25.38 5.66 20.61
C ASN A 31 -24.28 6.70 20.82
N GLY A 32 -24.52 7.97 20.49
CA GLY A 32 -23.50 9.02 20.62
C GLY A 32 -22.27 8.81 19.74
N LEU A 33 -22.42 8.13 18.59
CA LEU A 33 -21.35 7.81 17.66
C LEU A 33 -21.25 8.87 16.58
N ILE A 34 -20.03 9.05 16.08
CA ILE A 34 -19.71 9.88 14.90
C ILE A 34 -18.75 9.14 13.99
N ASP A 35 -18.92 9.29 12.70
CA ASP A 35 -17.95 8.84 11.71
C ASP A 35 -17.09 10.01 11.17
N PHE A 36 -16.14 9.73 10.25
CA PHE A 36 -15.27 10.77 9.71
C PHE A 36 -16.02 11.90 8.97
N PRO A 37 -17.02 11.63 8.11
CA PRO A 37 -17.87 12.66 7.55
C PRO A 37 -18.55 13.53 8.58
N ASP A 38 -19.14 12.94 9.64
CA ASP A 38 -19.78 13.68 10.73
C ASP A 38 -18.83 14.64 11.45
N MET A 39 -17.56 14.24 11.63
CA MET A 39 -16.54 15.11 12.21
C MET A 39 -16.33 16.37 11.38
N LEU A 40 -16.26 16.20 10.05
CA LEU A 40 -16.10 17.32 9.13
C LEU A 40 -17.33 18.23 9.13
N ASP A 41 -18.53 17.65 9.04
CA ASP A 41 -19.78 18.43 9.05
C ASP A 41 -19.97 19.18 10.36
N LYS A 42 -19.72 18.56 11.53
CA LYS A 42 -19.77 19.25 12.83
C LYS A 42 -18.78 20.39 12.94
N PHE A 43 -17.55 20.22 12.43
CA PHE A 43 -16.59 21.32 12.42
C PHE A 43 -17.05 22.44 11.47
N ILE A 44 -17.61 22.12 10.32
CA ILE A 44 -18.14 23.10 9.37
C ILE A 44 -19.30 23.89 10.02
N GLU A 45 -20.18 23.22 10.76
CA GLU A 45 -21.35 23.84 11.38
C GLU A 45 -21.01 24.70 12.59
N SER A 46 -20.24 24.20 13.51
CA SER A 46 -20.04 24.78 14.85
C SER A 46 -18.58 24.96 15.27
N GLY A 47 -17.61 24.42 14.55
CA GLY A 47 -16.19 24.57 14.89
C GLY A 47 -15.68 25.97 14.56
N GLU A 48 -14.65 26.41 15.26
CA GLU A 48 -13.91 27.63 14.96
C GLU A 48 -12.63 27.31 14.19
N ALA A 49 -12.47 27.87 13.00
CA ALA A 49 -11.22 27.77 12.27
C ALA A 49 -10.15 28.63 12.95
N PRO A 50 -8.91 28.13 13.10
CA PRO A 50 -7.81 28.92 13.63
C PRO A 50 -7.49 30.08 12.67
N SER A 51 -7.02 31.20 13.23
CA SER A 51 -6.46 32.29 12.41
C SER A 51 -5.09 31.84 11.88
N LEU A 52 -4.98 31.72 10.56
CA LEU A 52 -3.79 31.25 9.88
C LEU A 52 -3.20 32.36 9.01
N ARG A 53 -1.89 32.45 8.96
CA ARG A 53 -1.22 33.35 8.02
C ARG A 53 -1.27 32.75 6.62
N VAL A 54 -0.97 31.46 6.48
CA VAL A 54 -0.92 30.78 5.18
C VAL A 54 -1.47 29.37 5.34
N ILE A 55 -2.22 28.91 4.35
CA ILE A 55 -2.61 27.50 4.21
C ILE A 55 -2.11 26.94 2.89
N PHE A 56 -1.70 25.67 2.92
CA PHE A 56 -1.34 24.91 1.72
C PHE A 56 -2.24 23.69 1.66
N ILE A 57 -2.88 23.50 0.50
CA ILE A 57 -3.73 22.35 0.23
C ILE A 57 -3.17 21.62 -0.98
N ASP A 58 -2.76 20.38 -0.78
CA ASP A 58 -2.19 19.55 -1.83
C ASP A 58 -3.15 18.46 -2.28
N GLU A 59 -2.97 17.93 -3.50
CA GLU A 59 -3.83 16.93 -4.14
C GLU A 59 -5.32 17.33 -4.15
N ALA A 60 -5.62 18.61 -4.33
CA ALA A 60 -6.96 19.18 -4.17
C ALA A 60 -8.01 18.63 -5.14
N GLN A 61 -7.60 18.03 -6.28
CA GLN A 61 -8.49 17.34 -7.21
C GLN A 61 -9.16 16.11 -6.61
N ASP A 62 -8.66 15.59 -5.47
CA ASP A 62 -9.21 14.43 -4.80
C ASP A 62 -10.20 14.78 -3.68
N LEU A 63 -10.39 16.05 -3.37
CA LEU A 63 -11.27 16.49 -2.31
C LEU A 63 -12.75 16.28 -2.67
N SER A 64 -13.50 15.73 -1.69
CA SER A 64 -14.96 15.62 -1.74
C SER A 64 -15.64 16.99 -1.50
N LEU A 65 -16.93 17.08 -1.78
CA LEU A 65 -17.67 18.34 -1.53
C LEU A 65 -17.65 18.78 -0.06
N VAL A 66 -17.70 17.84 0.87
CA VAL A 66 -17.62 18.13 2.30
C VAL A 66 -16.23 18.68 2.65
N GLN A 67 -15.17 18.05 2.12
CA GLN A 67 -13.81 18.57 2.32
C GLN A 67 -13.61 19.95 1.68
N TRP A 68 -14.21 20.23 0.53
CA TRP A 68 -14.20 21.59 -0.05
C TRP A 68 -14.93 22.62 0.82
N ARG A 69 -16.04 22.24 1.46
CA ARG A 69 -16.72 23.12 2.45
C ARG A 69 -15.82 23.41 3.65
N LEU A 70 -15.11 22.38 4.12
CA LEU A 70 -14.12 22.54 5.20
C LEU A 70 -12.99 23.50 4.79
N VAL A 71 -12.42 23.30 3.61
CA VAL A 71 -11.37 24.18 3.07
C VAL A 71 -11.86 25.63 3.07
N LYS A 72 -13.03 25.91 2.52
CA LYS A 72 -13.61 27.28 2.49
C LYS A 72 -13.75 27.88 3.88
N LYS A 73 -14.22 27.10 4.87
CA LYS A 73 -14.34 27.59 6.26
C LYS A 73 -12.98 27.94 6.87
N ILE A 74 -11.92 27.20 6.54
CA ILE A 74 -10.57 27.49 7.02
C ILE A 74 -10.01 28.71 6.29
N GLU A 75 -10.23 28.85 4.97
CA GLU A 75 -9.82 29.99 4.18
C GLU A 75 -10.37 31.32 4.69
N GLU A 76 -11.58 31.36 5.23
CA GLU A 76 -12.17 32.57 5.82
C GLU A 76 -11.32 33.19 6.96
N LYS A 77 -10.46 32.39 7.59
CA LYS A 77 -9.56 32.81 8.68
C LYS A 77 -8.07 32.82 8.26
N ALA A 78 -7.76 32.56 6.99
CA ALA A 78 -6.42 32.60 6.44
C ALA A 78 -6.15 33.93 5.69
N GLN A 79 -4.90 34.42 5.75
CA GLN A 79 -4.50 35.59 4.96
C GLN A 79 -4.22 35.20 3.51
N ASP A 80 -3.50 34.07 3.31
CA ASP A 80 -3.16 33.53 1.99
C ASP A 80 -3.49 32.06 1.91
N SER A 81 -3.97 31.58 0.76
CA SER A 81 -4.18 30.17 0.49
C SER A 81 -3.52 29.73 -0.83
N TYR A 82 -2.83 28.61 -0.78
CA TYR A 82 -2.18 27.98 -1.93
C TYR A 82 -2.78 26.59 -2.11
N ILE A 83 -3.42 26.38 -3.25
CA ILE A 83 -4.11 25.14 -3.57
C ILE A 83 -3.41 24.48 -4.75
N SER A 84 -2.82 23.31 -4.53
CA SER A 84 -2.15 22.55 -5.58
C SER A 84 -2.92 21.27 -5.93
N GLY A 85 -2.77 20.83 -7.18
CA GLY A 85 -3.39 19.61 -7.66
C GLY A 85 -3.22 19.41 -9.16
N ASP A 86 -3.62 18.23 -9.62
CA ASP A 86 -3.60 17.88 -11.03
C ASP A 86 -4.91 17.16 -11.42
N ASP A 87 -5.79 17.85 -12.11
CA ASP A 87 -7.08 17.32 -12.55
C ASP A 87 -6.94 16.08 -13.47
N ASP A 88 -5.81 15.94 -14.18
CA ASP A 88 -5.50 14.78 -14.99
C ASP A 88 -5.19 13.53 -14.13
N GLN A 89 -4.87 13.71 -12.84
CA GLN A 89 -4.64 12.66 -11.87
C GLN A 89 -5.84 12.37 -10.95
N ALA A 90 -7.01 12.88 -11.27
CA ALA A 90 -8.24 12.72 -10.49
C ALA A 90 -8.88 11.34 -10.67
N ILE A 91 -8.30 10.33 -10.04
CA ILE A 91 -8.75 8.93 -10.12
C ILE A 91 -9.71 8.52 -8.99
N TYR A 92 -10.03 9.41 -8.03
CA TYR A 92 -10.90 9.12 -6.89
C TYR A 92 -12.34 9.64 -7.03
N ARG A 93 -12.81 9.93 -8.25
CA ARG A 93 -14.21 10.33 -8.49
C ARG A 93 -15.23 9.32 -7.95
N TRP A 94 -14.92 8.04 -8.04
CA TRP A 94 -15.73 6.96 -7.50
C TRP A 94 -15.86 7.02 -5.96
N ASN A 95 -14.91 7.63 -5.27
CA ASN A 95 -14.89 7.83 -3.81
C ASN A 95 -15.38 9.24 -3.40
N GLY A 96 -16.05 9.94 -4.29
CA GLY A 96 -16.68 11.23 -4.01
C GLY A 96 -15.83 12.47 -4.29
N ALA A 97 -14.62 12.33 -4.87
CA ALA A 97 -13.82 13.49 -5.29
C ALA A 97 -14.58 14.37 -6.28
N HIS A 98 -14.58 15.68 -6.00
CA HIS A 98 -15.32 16.66 -6.79
C HIS A 98 -14.38 17.57 -7.58
N VAL A 99 -13.81 17.01 -8.64
CA VAL A 99 -12.81 17.65 -9.51
C VAL A 99 -13.29 18.96 -10.10
N SER A 100 -14.59 19.10 -10.38
CA SER A 100 -15.14 20.33 -10.94
C SER A 100 -14.95 21.54 -10.02
N THR A 101 -14.97 21.37 -8.70
CA THR A 101 -14.64 22.45 -7.77
C THR A 101 -13.19 22.90 -7.94
N PHE A 102 -12.26 21.95 -8.05
CA PHE A 102 -10.85 22.27 -8.28
C PHE A 102 -10.61 23.01 -9.61
N ILE A 103 -11.22 22.51 -10.70
CA ILE A 103 -11.10 23.13 -12.04
C ILE A 103 -11.62 24.57 -12.07
N ASN A 104 -12.70 24.85 -11.31
CA ASN A 104 -13.39 26.14 -11.30
C ASN A 104 -12.96 27.04 -10.13
N LEU A 105 -11.83 26.80 -9.48
CA LEU A 105 -11.31 27.69 -8.45
C LEU A 105 -10.99 29.06 -9.06
N GLU A 106 -11.38 30.10 -8.33
CA GLU A 106 -11.01 31.50 -8.65
C GLU A 106 -9.64 31.82 -8.04
N GLY A 107 -8.93 32.79 -8.65
CA GLY A 107 -7.64 33.26 -8.19
C GLY A 107 -6.53 33.16 -9.24
N GLU A 108 -5.34 33.54 -8.85
CA GLU A 108 -4.16 33.44 -9.71
C GLU A 108 -3.78 31.98 -9.93
N ARG A 109 -3.51 31.62 -11.19
CA ARG A 109 -3.23 30.25 -11.58
C ARG A 109 -1.85 30.11 -12.22
N THR A 110 -1.01 29.28 -11.63
CA THR A 110 0.29 28.93 -12.17
C THR A 110 0.33 27.44 -12.54
N VAL A 111 0.82 27.13 -13.73
CA VAL A 111 1.02 25.73 -14.17
C VAL A 111 2.49 25.40 -14.05
N LEU A 112 2.80 24.33 -13.30
CA LEU A 112 4.14 23.74 -13.24
C LEU A 112 4.28 22.79 -14.43
N ASP A 113 4.93 23.24 -15.48
CA ASP A 113 4.94 22.58 -16.77
C ASP A 113 6.03 21.51 -16.95
N GLN A 114 7.08 21.52 -16.14
CA GLN A 114 8.20 20.59 -16.27
C GLN A 114 8.06 19.38 -15.36
N SER A 115 7.86 18.20 -15.95
CA SER A 115 7.90 16.94 -15.19
C SER A 115 9.33 16.54 -14.84
N GLN A 116 9.55 16.19 -13.56
CA GLN A 116 10.81 15.62 -13.06
C GLN A 116 10.81 14.08 -13.04
N ARG A 117 9.66 13.46 -13.35
CA ARG A 117 9.46 12.00 -13.20
C ARG A 117 9.29 11.30 -14.55
N VAL A 118 8.51 11.86 -15.46
CA VAL A 118 8.00 11.15 -16.65
C VAL A 118 8.92 11.33 -17.84
N PRO A 119 9.49 10.23 -18.39
CA PRO A 119 10.30 10.28 -19.61
C PRO A 119 9.46 10.53 -20.88
N GLN A 120 10.13 10.82 -21.99
CA GLN A 120 9.49 11.26 -23.24
C GLN A 120 8.48 10.25 -23.83
N LYS A 121 8.84 8.95 -23.92
CA LYS A 121 7.93 7.94 -24.49
C LYS A 121 6.70 7.66 -23.61
N PRO A 122 6.83 7.43 -22.29
CA PRO A 122 5.67 7.38 -21.39
C PRO A 122 4.81 8.64 -21.43
N PHE A 123 5.43 9.83 -21.49
CA PHE A 123 4.72 11.10 -21.67
C PHE A 123 3.87 11.12 -22.94
N ALA A 124 4.47 10.74 -24.08
CA ALA A 124 3.75 10.75 -25.36
C ALA A 124 2.51 9.86 -25.33
N LEU A 125 2.62 8.67 -24.69
CA LEU A 125 1.49 7.75 -24.49
C LEU A 125 0.44 8.37 -23.56
N ALA A 126 0.86 8.86 -22.38
CA ALA A 126 -0.04 9.48 -21.40
C ALA A 126 -0.79 10.68 -22.00
N ASN A 127 -0.10 11.56 -22.72
CA ASN A 127 -0.68 12.73 -23.38
C ASN A 127 -1.70 12.36 -24.48
N LYS A 128 -1.47 11.25 -25.19
CA LYS A 128 -2.44 10.72 -26.17
C LYS A 128 -3.72 10.22 -25.48
N ILE A 129 -3.60 9.60 -24.31
CA ILE A 129 -4.72 9.06 -23.56
C ILE A 129 -5.52 10.17 -22.90
N ILE A 130 -4.85 11.10 -22.19
CA ILE A 130 -5.50 12.13 -21.39
C ILE A 130 -6.31 13.12 -22.25
N LYS A 131 -5.92 13.37 -23.49
CA LYS A 131 -6.68 14.18 -24.44
C LYS A 131 -8.09 13.66 -24.74
N LYS A 132 -8.40 12.40 -24.38
CA LYS A 132 -9.75 11.84 -24.50
C LYS A 132 -10.68 12.21 -23.34
N VAL A 133 -10.12 12.73 -22.25
CA VAL A 133 -10.90 13.19 -21.08
C VAL A 133 -11.47 14.58 -21.39
N ARG A 134 -12.81 14.71 -21.28
CA ARG A 134 -13.54 15.94 -21.67
C ARG A 134 -13.47 17.05 -20.61
N ASN A 135 -13.61 16.67 -19.33
CA ASN A 135 -13.64 17.63 -18.22
C ASN A 135 -12.26 17.73 -17.57
N ARG A 136 -11.42 18.58 -18.12
CA ARG A 136 -10.05 18.85 -17.67
C ARG A 136 -9.62 20.28 -18.04
N VAL A 137 -8.61 20.79 -17.34
CA VAL A 137 -7.92 22.02 -17.72
C VAL A 137 -6.96 21.71 -18.86
N GLU A 138 -7.03 22.45 -19.94
CA GLU A 138 -6.02 22.34 -20.99
C GLU A 138 -4.72 22.95 -20.49
N LYS A 139 -3.69 22.12 -20.43
CA LYS A 139 -2.36 22.51 -19.96
C LYS A 139 -1.29 21.86 -20.82
N LYS A 140 -0.20 22.57 -21.01
CA LYS A 140 1.02 22.04 -21.63
C LYS A 140 1.98 21.67 -20.53
N TRP A 141 2.54 20.47 -20.61
CA TRP A 141 3.61 20.05 -19.71
C TRP A 141 4.69 19.29 -20.52
N LEU A 142 5.90 19.27 -20.01
CA LEU A 142 7.08 18.76 -20.68
C LEU A 142 7.61 17.54 -19.94
N PRO A 143 8.03 16.50 -20.65
CA PRO A 143 8.69 15.35 -20.06
C PRO A 143 10.12 15.71 -19.62
N LYS A 144 10.70 14.89 -18.77
CA LYS A 144 12.15 14.96 -18.51
C LYS A 144 12.95 14.58 -19.77
N LYS A 145 14.27 14.85 -19.76
CA LYS A 145 15.13 14.71 -20.95
C LYS A 145 15.32 13.28 -21.42
N GLU A 146 15.22 12.29 -20.52
CA GLU A 146 15.40 10.88 -20.85
C GLU A 146 14.28 10.37 -21.76
N GLU A 147 14.67 9.55 -22.71
CA GLU A 147 13.75 9.00 -23.70
C GLU A 147 12.73 8.02 -23.04
N GLY A 148 13.21 7.15 -22.15
CA GLY A 148 12.42 6.07 -21.57
C GLY A 148 11.99 5.02 -22.60
N SER A 149 11.11 4.10 -22.19
CA SER A 149 10.57 3.08 -23.10
C SER A 149 9.11 2.79 -22.78
N VAL A 150 8.38 2.37 -23.82
CA VAL A 150 7.03 1.79 -23.69
C VAL A 150 7.00 0.51 -24.50
N ARG A 151 6.55 -0.57 -23.88
CA ARG A 151 6.40 -1.89 -24.51
C ARG A 151 4.99 -2.38 -24.28
N TYR A 152 4.44 -3.11 -25.23
CA TYR A 152 3.19 -3.82 -25.11
C TYR A 152 3.49 -5.31 -25.08
N CYS A 153 2.92 -6.01 -24.11
CA CYS A 153 3.04 -7.45 -23.92
C CYS A 153 1.64 -8.07 -23.88
N ASN A 154 1.46 -9.27 -24.41
CA ASN A 154 0.17 -9.94 -24.38
C ASN A 154 -0.13 -10.53 -22.99
N ASN A 155 0.90 -10.88 -22.25
CA ASN A 155 0.76 -11.42 -20.90
C ASN A 155 1.98 -11.07 -20.04
N LEU A 156 1.86 -11.29 -18.73
CA LEU A 156 2.90 -10.95 -17.75
C LEU A 156 4.13 -11.88 -17.84
N HIS A 157 3.99 -13.08 -18.45
CA HIS A 157 5.12 -13.99 -18.61
C HIS A 157 6.18 -13.45 -19.60
N GLU A 158 5.77 -12.58 -20.55
CA GLU A 158 6.68 -11.93 -21.51
C GLU A 158 7.52 -10.81 -20.88
N VAL A 159 7.21 -10.38 -19.67
CA VAL A 159 7.94 -9.31 -18.99
C VAL A 159 9.22 -9.88 -18.38
N ASP A 160 10.36 -9.29 -18.74
CA ASP A 160 11.65 -9.57 -18.12
C ASP A 160 11.84 -8.76 -16.84
N PHE A 161 11.74 -9.44 -15.70
CA PHE A 161 11.94 -8.87 -14.37
C PHE A 161 13.38 -9.01 -13.87
N SER A 162 14.34 -9.38 -14.66
CA SER A 162 15.71 -9.70 -14.21
C SER A 162 16.42 -8.52 -13.53
N HIS A 163 16.14 -7.29 -13.94
CA HIS A 163 16.82 -6.09 -13.44
C HIS A 163 15.88 -4.97 -13.06
N GLY A 164 16.37 -4.08 -12.17
CA GLY A 164 15.66 -2.87 -11.76
C GLY A 164 14.53 -3.11 -10.74
N ARG A 165 13.91 -2.02 -10.30
CA ARG A 165 12.76 -2.05 -9.39
C ARG A 165 11.46 -1.92 -10.18
N TRP A 166 10.52 -2.77 -9.85
CA TRP A 166 9.26 -2.93 -10.59
C TRP A 166 8.04 -2.60 -9.74
N LEU A 167 7.07 -2.03 -10.42
CA LEU A 167 5.72 -1.84 -9.89
C LEU A 167 4.73 -2.44 -10.88
N VAL A 168 4.03 -3.51 -10.47
CA VAL A 168 3.01 -4.16 -11.30
C VAL A 168 1.64 -3.74 -10.79
N LEU A 169 0.87 -3.12 -11.67
CA LEU A 169 -0.38 -2.44 -11.36
C LEU A 169 -1.57 -3.13 -12.01
N ALA A 170 -2.65 -3.25 -11.25
CA ALA A 170 -3.94 -3.69 -11.74
C ALA A 170 -5.04 -2.71 -11.34
N GLN A 171 -6.18 -2.79 -12.02
CA GLN A 171 -7.33 -1.94 -11.72
C GLN A 171 -7.97 -2.29 -10.37
N ALA A 172 -8.06 -3.58 -10.04
CA ALA A 172 -8.79 -4.08 -8.88
C ALA A 172 -8.00 -5.09 -8.05
N ASN A 173 -8.34 -5.19 -6.75
CA ASN A 173 -7.66 -6.06 -5.80
C ASN A 173 -7.73 -7.55 -6.13
N TYR A 174 -8.84 -8.01 -6.73
CA TYR A 174 -9.01 -9.43 -7.07
C TYR A 174 -8.00 -9.91 -8.13
N MET A 175 -7.53 -9.00 -9.00
CA MET A 175 -6.51 -9.31 -10.01
C MET A 175 -5.12 -9.56 -9.41
N LEU A 176 -4.85 -8.99 -8.23
CA LEU A 176 -3.51 -9.06 -7.62
C LEU A 176 -3.14 -10.50 -7.24
N ALA A 177 -4.11 -11.37 -6.96
CA ALA A 177 -3.83 -12.78 -6.68
C ALA A 177 -3.26 -13.50 -7.91
N GLY A 178 -3.88 -13.33 -9.09
CA GLY A 178 -3.38 -13.89 -10.35
C GLY A 178 -2.00 -13.38 -10.73
N ILE A 179 -1.74 -12.08 -10.52
CA ILE A 179 -0.41 -11.49 -10.72
C ILE A 179 0.62 -12.15 -9.79
N GLY A 180 0.27 -12.32 -8.50
CA GLY A 180 1.14 -12.97 -7.53
C GLY A 180 1.50 -14.39 -7.92
N ASN A 181 0.54 -15.18 -8.38
CA ASN A 181 0.77 -16.55 -8.84
C ASN A 181 1.78 -16.60 -10.00
N ILE A 182 1.64 -15.71 -11.00
CA ILE A 182 2.58 -15.63 -12.12
C ILE A 182 4.00 -15.27 -11.65
N LEU A 183 4.12 -14.34 -10.69
CA LEU A 183 5.42 -13.98 -10.13
C LEU A 183 6.04 -15.12 -9.31
N ASP A 184 5.21 -15.92 -8.63
CA ASP A 184 5.64 -17.14 -7.92
C ASP A 184 6.09 -18.24 -8.89
N GLU A 185 5.37 -18.47 -9.99
CA GLU A 185 5.76 -19.40 -11.07
C GLU A 185 7.11 -18.99 -11.70
N LYS A 186 7.37 -17.69 -11.84
CA LYS A 186 8.64 -17.12 -12.31
C LYS A 186 9.73 -17.11 -11.23
N GLU A 187 9.43 -17.61 -10.03
CA GLU A 187 10.37 -17.70 -8.89
C GLU A 187 10.95 -16.35 -8.45
N LEU A 188 10.14 -15.30 -8.55
CA LEU A 188 10.54 -13.95 -8.23
C LEU A 188 10.21 -13.58 -6.78
N TYR A 189 11.07 -12.76 -6.17
CA TYR A 189 10.84 -12.18 -4.86
C TYR A 189 10.02 -10.90 -5.00
N TRP A 190 8.77 -10.93 -4.49
CA TRP A 190 7.83 -9.84 -4.63
C TRP A 190 7.02 -9.61 -3.35
N GLN A 191 6.38 -8.43 -3.28
CA GLN A 191 5.48 -8.09 -2.18
C GLN A 191 4.22 -7.39 -2.69
N ARG A 192 3.12 -7.51 -1.95
CA ARG A 192 2.04 -6.53 -2.00
C ARG A 192 2.50 -5.24 -1.35
N ARG A 193 2.09 -4.11 -1.91
CA ARG A 193 2.38 -2.83 -1.29
C ARG A 193 1.88 -2.80 0.15
N HIS A 194 2.68 -2.25 1.06
CA HIS A 194 2.45 -2.19 2.52
C HIS A 194 2.34 -3.55 3.23
N ALA A 195 2.57 -4.66 2.55
CA ALA A 195 2.65 -5.97 3.19
C ALA A 195 4.11 -6.42 3.30
N VAL A 196 4.45 -6.97 4.44
CA VAL A 196 5.74 -7.67 4.59
C VAL A 196 5.56 -9.07 4.00
N PRO A 197 6.42 -9.51 3.08
CA PRO A 197 6.31 -10.86 2.52
C PRO A 197 6.44 -11.91 3.63
N ARG A 198 5.60 -12.94 3.57
CA ARG A 198 5.68 -14.07 4.53
C ARG A 198 7.07 -14.70 4.54
N VAL A 199 7.67 -14.86 3.36
CA VAL A 199 9.05 -15.35 3.18
C VAL A 199 10.06 -14.50 3.95
N LYS A 200 9.94 -13.18 3.95
CA LYS A 200 10.83 -12.28 4.70
C LYS A 200 10.73 -12.51 6.21
N ASN A 201 9.51 -12.59 6.73
CA ASN A 201 9.31 -12.85 8.16
C ASN A 201 9.90 -14.19 8.60
N ILE A 202 9.76 -15.23 7.77
CA ILE A 202 10.37 -16.54 8.07
C ILE A 202 11.88 -16.45 7.96
N TYR A 203 12.41 -15.78 6.94
CA TYR A 203 13.85 -15.61 6.76
C TYR A 203 14.51 -14.85 7.91
N GLU A 204 13.86 -13.82 8.45
CA GLU A 204 14.33 -13.13 9.66
C GLU A 204 14.45 -14.09 10.86
N ILE A 205 13.53 -15.05 11.01
CA ILE A 205 13.58 -16.07 12.05
C ILE A 205 14.74 -17.06 11.78
N ILE A 206 14.95 -17.45 10.53
CA ILE A 206 16.07 -18.30 10.11
C ILE A 206 17.42 -17.63 10.44
N GLN A 207 17.57 -16.34 10.16
CA GLN A 207 18.80 -15.59 10.50
C GLN A 207 19.03 -15.59 12.01
N LYS A 208 17.98 -15.37 12.81
CA LYS A 208 18.09 -15.44 14.28
C LYS A 208 18.46 -16.85 14.78
N TRP A 209 17.90 -17.89 14.18
CA TRP A 209 18.30 -19.25 14.49
C TRP A 209 19.79 -19.50 14.17
N ASN A 210 20.24 -19.06 13.01
CA ASN A 210 21.65 -19.17 12.63
C ASN A 210 22.60 -18.37 13.54
N ASP A 211 22.19 -17.17 14.00
CA ASP A 211 22.94 -16.37 14.97
C ASP A 211 23.04 -17.09 16.31
N LEU A 212 21.94 -17.68 16.79
CA LEU A 212 21.89 -18.47 18.01
C LEU A 212 22.85 -19.69 17.94
N LYS A 213 22.84 -20.42 16.81
CA LYS A 213 23.77 -21.53 16.55
C LYS A 213 25.25 -21.09 16.54
N LYS A 214 25.53 -19.83 16.17
CA LYS A 214 26.90 -19.26 16.22
C LYS A 214 27.30 -18.78 17.62
N GLY A 215 26.43 -18.97 18.62
CA GLY A 215 26.67 -18.55 19.99
C GLY A 215 26.32 -17.10 20.29
N VAL A 216 25.61 -16.41 19.39
CA VAL A 216 25.12 -15.05 19.65
C VAL A 216 23.89 -15.12 20.57
N PRO A 217 23.94 -14.51 21.78
CA PRO A 217 22.78 -14.49 22.65
C PRO A 217 21.65 -13.64 22.07
N LEU A 218 20.43 -14.16 22.08
CA LEU A 218 19.25 -13.47 21.56
C LEU A 218 18.31 -13.05 22.69
N HIS A 219 17.66 -11.90 22.50
CA HIS A 219 16.61 -11.44 23.38
C HIS A 219 15.38 -12.37 23.35
N TYR A 220 14.68 -12.49 24.48
CA TYR A 220 13.48 -13.33 24.61
C TYR A 220 12.47 -13.17 23.46
N ASN A 221 12.26 -11.95 22.94
CA ASN A 221 11.30 -11.73 21.86
C ASN A 221 11.69 -12.45 20.55
N ASP A 222 12.98 -12.57 20.27
CA ASP A 222 13.46 -13.32 19.10
C ASP A 222 13.41 -14.83 19.36
N ILE A 223 13.79 -15.26 20.58
CA ILE A 223 13.64 -16.66 21.01
C ILE A 223 12.19 -17.12 20.92
N LYS A 224 11.23 -16.28 21.32
CA LYS A 224 9.79 -16.56 21.19
C LYS A 224 9.36 -16.76 19.74
N LYS A 225 9.90 -15.99 18.81
CA LYS A 225 9.60 -16.15 17.36
C LYS A 225 10.15 -17.47 16.83
N ILE A 226 11.37 -17.87 17.26
CA ILE A 226 11.99 -19.14 16.91
C ILE A 226 11.15 -20.29 17.46
N ALA A 227 10.85 -20.29 18.76
CA ALA A 227 10.06 -21.32 19.42
C ALA A 227 8.66 -21.49 18.81
N ALA A 228 8.06 -20.41 18.30
CA ALA A 228 6.78 -20.47 17.60
C ALA A 228 6.84 -21.14 16.22
N LYS A 229 8.04 -21.52 15.76
CA LYS A 229 8.29 -22.25 14.52
C LYS A 229 8.85 -23.65 14.77
N MET A 230 8.77 -24.13 16.01
CA MET A 230 9.23 -25.46 16.42
C MET A 230 8.10 -26.24 17.05
N THR A 231 8.02 -27.55 16.73
CA THR A 231 7.11 -28.47 17.40
C THR A 231 7.66 -28.85 18.80
N LYS A 232 6.84 -29.60 19.56
CA LYS A 232 7.24 -30.17 20.85
C LYS A 232 8.42 -31.14 20.73
N ASP A 233 8.72 -31.65 19.56
CA ASP A 233 9.82 -32.58 19.33
C ASP A 233 11.16 -31.84 19.34
N ASN A 234 11.19 -30.58 18.88
CA ASN A 234 12.37 -29.71 18.86
C ASN A 234 12.45 -28.74 20.06
N TRP A 235 11.32 -28.40 20.71
CA TRP A 235 11.31 -27.53 21.90
C TRP A 235 10.19 -27.90 22.89
N ASP A 236 10.53 -28.14 24.17
CA ASP A 236 9.52 -28.41 25.21
C ASP A 236 8.72 -27.12 25.55
N PRO A 237 7.42 -27.07 25.23
CA PRO A 237 6.63 -25.86 25.47
C PRO A 237 6.37 -25.60 26.97
N LYS A 238 6.51 -26.57 27.85
CA LYS A 238 6.36 -26.41 29.31
C LYS A 238 7.59 -25.71 29.89
N LEU A 239 8.77 -26.15 29.51
CA LEU A 239 10.03 -25.52 29.92
C LEU A 239 10.21 -24.14 29.30
N PHE A 240 9.81 -23.94 28.05
CA PHE A 240 9.83 -22.62 27.41
C PHE A 240 8.99 -21.56 28.19
N LYS A 241 7.87 -21.94 28.78
CA LYS A 241 7.03 -21.01 29.57
C LYS A 241 7.70 -20.48 30.82
N THR A 242 8.76 -21.11 31.31
CA THR A 242 9.53 -20.69 32.51
C THR A 242 10.59 -19.64 32.21
N ILE A 243 10.82 -19.29 30.93
CA ILE A 243 11.82 -18.33 30.50
C ILE A 243 11.48 -16.89 30.98
N ILE A 244 12.48 -16.15 31.42
CA ILE A 244 12.30 -14.76 31.88
C ILE A 244 12.21 -13.84 30.66
N LYS A 245 11.17 -12.99 30.60
CA LYS A 245 10.80 -12.24 29.39
C LYS A 245 11.74 -11.10 28.96
N ASP A 246 12.62 -10.64 29.85
CA ASP A 246 13.56 -9.54 29.54
C ASP A 246 15.02 -10.02 29.48
N GLY A 247 15.24 -11.32 29.31
CA GLY A 247 16.59 -11.92 29.28
C GLY A 247 17.14 -12.08 27.87
N PHE A 248 18.48 -12.23 27.83
CA PHE A 248 19.21 -12.70 26.66
C PHE A 248 19.67 -14.13 26.92
N TYR A 249 19.61 -14.98 25.91
CA TYR A 249 19.85 -16.39 26.05
C TYR A 249 20.71 -16.91 24.90
N ASP A 250 21.74 -17.65 25.24
CA ASP A 250 22.53 -18.47 24.31
C ASP A 250 21.92 -19.86 24.13
N ILE A 251 22.39 -20.59 23.15
CA ILE A 251 21.86 -21.91 22.79
C ILE A 251 22.04 -22.93 23.90
N ASP A 252 23.18 -22.91 24.64
CA ASP A 252 23.46 -23.85 25.71
C ASP A 252 22.49 -23.68 26.88
N THR A 253 22.28 -22.42 27.30
CA THR A 253 21.29 -22.10 28.34
C THR A 253 19.88 -22.55 27.96
N LEU A 254 19.50 -22.35 26.68
CA LEU A 254 18.18 -22.79 26.19
C LEU A 254 18.03 -24.30 26.21
N LYS A 255 19.07 -25.04 25.88
CA LYS A 255 19.08 -26.52 25.96
C LYS A 255 19.04 -27.02 27.40
N GLU A 256 19.90 -26.48 28.25
CA GLU A 256 20.03 -26.99 29.63
C GLU A 256 18.80 -26.65 30.50
N LYS A 257 18.21 -25.47 30.34
CA LYS A 257 17.20 -24.96 31.27
C LYS A 257 15.81 -24.79 30.67
N TYR A 258 15.71 -24.53 29.39
CA TYR A 258 14.45 -24.09 28.79
C TYR A 258 13.92 -25.02 27.68
N GLY A 259 14.49 -26.21 27.55
CA GLY A 259 13.90 -27.30 26.81
C GLY A 259 14.08 -27.29 25.30
N LEU A 260 15.06 -26.53 24.79
CA LEU A 260 15.50 -26.67 23.40
C LEU A 260 16.19 -28.02 23.22
N LYS A 261 15.80 -28.80 22.19
CA LYS A 261 16.26 -30.16 22.00
C LYS A 261 17.13 -30.39 20.77
N THR A 262 17.20 -29.39 19.88
CA THR A 262 17.89 -29.52 18.60
C THR A 262 18.88 -28.39 18.35
N GLU A 263 19.90 -28.68 17.56
CA GLU A 263 20.82 -27.75 16.91
C GLU A 263 20.91 -28.02 15.41
N ALA A 264 19.93 -28.71 14.86
CA ALA A 264 19.86 -29.02 13.43
C ALA A 264 19.89 -27.79 12.56
N GLU A 265 20.05 -27.98 11.25
CA GLU A 265 19.92 -26.90 10.30
C GLU A 265 18.49 -26.31 10.33
N TRP A 266 18.34 -25.08 9.91
CA TRP A 266 17.10 -24.31 10.11
C TRP A 266 15.86 -24.99 9.50
N ASP A 267 16.01 -25.73 8.40
CA ASP A 267 14.93 -26.41 7.69
C ASP A 267 14.46 -27.71 8.38
N GLU A 268 15.28 -28.24 9.31
CA GLU A 268 14.91 -29.35 10.20
C GLU A 268 14.49 -28.85 11.58
N ALA A 269 15.16 -27.78 12.08
CA ALA A 269 14.89 -27.25 13.40
C ALA A 269 13.56 -26.48 13.48
N LEU A 270 13.24 -25.69 12.46
CA LEU A 270 12.02 -24.88 12.38
C LEU A 270 10.88 -25.66 11.71
N ASP A 271 10.54 -26.81 12.24
CA ASP A 271 9.66 -27.84 11.68
C ASP A 271 8.16 -27.44 11.60
N GLU A 272 7.77 -26.28 12.14
CA GLU A 272 6.47 -25.64 11.90
C GLU A 272 6.48 -24.69 10.68
N VAL A 273 7.60 -24.58 9.97
CA VAL A 273 7.64 -23.89 8.66
C VAL A 273 7.21 -24.89 7.59
N GLY A 274 6.17 -24.55 6.84
CA GLY A 274 5.64 -25.45 5.81
C GLY A 274 6.63 -25.70 4.67
N ASP A 275 6.59 -26.90 4.09
CA ASP A 275 7.48 -27.33 2.99
C ASP A 275 7.50 -26.38 1.81
N GLU A 276 6.36 -25.76 1.49
CA GLU A 276 6.24 -24.77 0.42
C GLU A 276 7.08 -23.50 0.70
N ASP A 277 7.05 -23.02 1.95
CA ASP A 277 7.85 -21.86 2.37
C ASP A 277 9.35 -22.22 2.38
N ILE A 278 9.71 -23.41 2.87
CA ILE A 278 11.09 -23.92 2.87
C ILE A 278 11.63 -23.97 1.44
N TYR A 279 10.87 -24.59 0.53
CA TYR A 279 11.24 -24.70 -0.88
C TYR A 279 11.43 -23.31 -1.51
N LYS A 280 10.47 -22.40 -1.30
CA LYS A 280 10.52 -21.04 -1.83
C LYS A 280 11.72 -20.26 -1.32
N ILE A 281 12.01 -20.32 -0.02
CA ILE A 281 13.16 -19.63 0.59
C ILE A 281 14.47 -20.17 0.01
N LYS A 282 14.66 -21.49 -0.01
CA LYS A 282 15.87 -22.12 -0.58
C LYS A 282 16.09 -21.70 -2.03
N LYS A 283 15.01 -21.64 -2.82
CA LYS A 283 15.05 -21.28 -4.22
C LYS A 283 15.42 -19.81 -4.42
N LEU A 284 14.82 -18.90 -3.67
CA LEU A 284 15.12 -17.47 -3.72
C LEU A 284 16.58 -17.18 -3.29
N ILE A 285 17.07 -17.85 -2.28
CA ILE A 285 18.49 -17.75 -1.87
C ILE A 285 19.40 -18.24 -3.00
N LYS A 286 19.07 -19.38 -3.62
CA LYS A 286 19.85 -19.93 -4.74
C LYS A 286 19.85 -19.03 -5.98
N SER A 287 18.75 -18.30 -6.23
CA SER A 287 18.68 -17.33 -7.34
C SER A 287 19.39 -16.01 -7.04
N GLY A 288 19.97 -15.84 -5.85
CA GLY A 288 20.72 -14.64 -5.44
C GLY A 288 19.85 -13.48 -4.96
N GLU A 289 18.56 -13.72 -4.69
CA GLU A 289 17.69 -12.70 -4.10
C GLU A 289 18.12 -12.39 -2.64
N ASN A 290 18.14 -11.13 -2.28
CA ASN A 290 18.47 -10.68 -0.93
C ASN A 290 17.19 -10.56 -0.10
N LEU A 291 16.92 -11.56 0.72
CA LEU A 291 15.71 -11.65 1.54
C LEU A 291 15.71 -10.70 2.76
N ASP A 292 16.85 -10.11 3.13
CA ASP A 292 16.91 -9.09 4.19
C ASP A 292 16.31 -7.76 3.72
N LYS A 293 16.39 -7.51 2.42
CA LYS A 293 15.85 -6.30 1.81
C LYS A 293 14.38 -6.47 1.40
N ASN A 294 13.71 -5.36 1.22
CA ASN A 294 12.40 -5.40 0.60
C ASN A 294 12.50 -5.85 -0.87
N PRO A 295 11.54 -6.64 -1.35
CA PRO A 295 11.51 -7.08 -2.74
C PRO A 295 11.60 -5.91 -3.72
N ARG A 296 12.35 -6.10 -4.79
CA ARG A 296 12.43 -5.12 -5.87
C ARG A 296 11.16 -5.06 -6.74
N ILE A 297 10.30 -6.09 -6.63
CA ILE A 297 9.01 -6.16 -7.33
C ILE A 297 7.90 -5.91 -6.32
N SER A 298 7.05 -4.93 -6.60
CA SER A 298 5.86 -4.64 -5.80
C SER A 298 4.61 -4.72 -6.66
N ILE A 299 3.54 -5.31 -6.15
CA ILE A 299 2.24 -5.35 -6.81
C ILE A 299 1.21 -4.51 -6.04
N SER A 300 0.34 -3.81 -6.75
CA SER A 300 -0.71 -2.97 -6.15
C SER A 300 -1.82 -2.66 -7.14
N THR A 301 -2.90 -2.08 -6.66
CA THR A 301 -3.85 -1.41 -7.53
C THR A 301 -3.31 -0.03 -7.97
N ILE A 302 -3.79 0.46 -9.11
CA ILE A 302 -3.46 1.80 -9.62
C ILE A 302 -3.78 2.87 -8.55
N HIS A 303 -4.93 2.77 -7.88
CA HIS A 303 -5.31 3.67 -6.80
C HIS A 303 -4.37 3.60 -5.59
N GLY A 304 -3.92 2.40 -5.25
CA GLY A 304 -3.04 2.19 -4.09
C GLY A 304 -1.64 2.81 -4.24
N VAL A 305 -1.22 3.20 -5.42
CA VAL A 305 0.14 3.71 -5.70
C VAL A 305 0.17 5.12 -6.26
N LYS A 306 -0.96 5.82 -6.30
CA LYS A 306 -0.98 7.21 -6.75
C LYS A 306 0.12 8.01 -6.07
N GLY A 307 0.83 8.83 -6.85
CA GLY A 307 1.97 9.61 -6.36
C GLY A 307 3.30 8.87 -6.22
N ASN A 308 3.34 7.55 -6.46
CA ASN A 308 4.61 6.80 -6.42
C ASN A 308 5.26 6.69 -7.79
N GLU A 309 6.53 6.35 -7.76
CA GLU A 309 7.35 6.13 -8.96
C GLU A 309 8.23 4.89 -8.82
N ARG A 310 8.57 4.26 -9.94
CA ARG A 310 9.54 3.17 -10.04
C ARG A 310 10.25 3.25 -11.38
N GLU A 311 11.42 2.62 -11.45
CA GLU A 311 12.20 2.51 -12.69
C GLU A 311 11.39 1.83 -13.79
N ASN A 312 10.67 0.78 -13.43
CA ASN A 312 9.85 0.01 -14.35
C ASN A 312 8.41 -0.12 -13.81
N VAL A 313 7.44 0.09 -14.68
CA VAL A 313 6.02 -0.03 -14.34
C VAL A 313 5.32 -0.91 -15.37
N VAL A 314 4.61 -1.93 -14.89
CA VAL A 314 3.69 -2.72 -15.71
C VAL A 314 2.26 -2.35 -15.32
N VAL A 315 1.44 -2.07 -16.32
CA VAL A 315 0.00 -1.82 -16.11
C VAL A 315 -0.78 -2.93 -16.81
N ILE A 316 -1.54 -3.68 -16.03
CA ILE A 316 -2.46 -4.69 -16.56
C ILE A 316 -3.74 -3.94 -16.95
N THR A 317 -4.03 -3.92 -18.25
CA THR A 317 -5.12 -3.11 -18.81
C THR A 317 -6.39 -3.90 -19.05
N ASP A 318 -6.29 -5.21 -19.19
CA ASP A 318 -7.39 -6.06 -19.61
C ASP A 318 -7.71 -7.15 -18.63
N LEU A 319 -8.92 -7.51 -18.77
CA LEU A 319 -9.53 -8.69 -18.17
C LEU A 319 -10.53 -9.31 -19.12
#